data_287414f62939addbbf878d7616b542b6
#
_entry.id   287414f62939addbbf878d7616b542b6
#
_cell.length_a   1.000
_cell.length_b   1.000
_cell.length_c   1.000
_cell.angle_alpha   90.00
_cell.angle_beta   90.00
_cell.angle_gamma   90.00
#
_symmetry.space_group_name_H-M   'P 1'
#
loop_
_entity.id
_entity.type
_entity.pdbx_description
1 polymer ?
#
loop_
_entity_poly.entity_id
_entity_poly.type
_entity_poly.pdbx_seq_one_letter_code
_entity_poly.pdbx_strand_id
1 'polypeptide(L)'
;MAKQAAKSADNTTRWIVVAMVALVVVTGIVFSLFGQTDKTTASLASLDGIKLKPAVTSTIDTANGSAITFDNGAATTIDVWEDSQCPVCKMFADANGQYLDSLIREKKANVRYHILSFLGDESVRAANASFCAADEGQYLDFHKAIYAVQSTVENSGFWSNQTLVEMGKKIGITSTKFEDCVTKGSKVDLVQANSDSMSKFGVQGTPTVFINGKKWERTQNAFVLDEFKAAVEAG
;
A
#
# COMPACT_ATOMS: atom_id res chain seq x y z
N MET A 1 13.18 71.26 -5.31
CA MET A 1 13.87 70.13 -5.97
C MET A 1 13.77 68.82 -5.14
N ALA A 2 12.59 68.43 -4.65
CA ALA A 2 12.48 67.24 -3.76
C ALA A 2 11.49 66.14 -4.25
N LYS A 3 10.97 66.23 -5.48
CA LYS A 3 9.91 65.31 -5.98
C LYS A 3 10.42 64.20 -6.94
N GLN A 4 11.66 64.24 -7.39
CA GLN A 4 12.19 63.24 -8.33
C GLN A 4 12.94 62.04 -7.68
N ALA A 5 13.38 62.18 -6.43
CA ALA A 5 14.09 61.07 -5.73
C ALA A 5 13.13 59.96 -5.26
N ALA A 6 11.85 60.27 -4.96
CA ALA A 6 10.90 59.29 -4.49
C ALA A 6 10.39 58.29 -5.58
N LYS A 7 10.42 58.66 -6.85
CA LYS A 7 9.97 57.80 -7.97
C LYS A 7 10.99 56.72 -8.35
N SER A 8 12.28 56.98 -8.14
CA SER A 8 13.31 55.98 -8.47
C SER A 8 13.39 54.84 -7.47
N ALA A 9 13.17 55.13 -6.17
CA ALA A 9 13.18 54.11 -5.12
C ALA A 9 12.02 53.13 -5.24
N ASP A 10 10.82 53.59 -5.64
CA ASP A 10 9.64 52.76 -5.80
C ASP A 10 9.75 51.74 -6.94
N ASN A 11 10.31 52.10 -8.07
CA ASN A 11 10.56 51.20 -9.18
C ASN A 11 11.58 50.10 -8.87
N THR A 12 12.65 50.45 -8.18
CA THR A 12 13.68 49.49 -7.79
C THR A 12 13.12 48.44 -6.81
N THR A 13 12.36 48.89 -5.83
CA THR A 13 11.72 48.02 -4.86
C THR A 13 10.72 47.10 -5.54
N ARG A 14 9.93 47.54 -6.50
CA ARG A 14 9.02 46.73 -7.30
C ARG A 14 9.75 45.62 -8.08
N TRP A 15 10.84 45.95 -8.75
CA TRP A 15 11.64 44.97 -9.48
C TRP A 15 12.31 43.94 -8.58
N ILE A 16 12.74 44.32 -7.38
CA ILE A 16 13.30 43.38 -6.38
C ILE A 16 12.21 42.42 -5.90
N VAL A 17 10.99 42.90 -5.62
CA VAL A 17 9.88 42.03 -5.20
C VAL A 17 9.45 41.04 -6.31
N VAL A 18 9.37 41.54 -7.56
CA VAL A 18 9.08 40.69 -8.73
C VAL A 18 10.14 39.60 -8.92
N ALA A 19 11.42 39.98 -8.79
CA ALA A 19 12.51 39.01 -8.91
C ALA A 19 12.51 37.97 -7.79
N MET A 20 12.20 38.35 -6.55
CA MET A 20 12.07 37.40 -5.42
C MET A 20 10.87 36.44 -5.61
N VAL A 21 9.72 36.96 -6.03
CA VAL A 21 8.56 36.11 -6.31
C VAL A 21 8.83 35.14 -7.46
N ALA A 22 9.46 35.59 -8.53
CA ALA A 22 9.84 34.73 -9.65
C ALA A 22 10.85 33.66 -9.22
N LEU A 23 11.80 33.99 -8.36
CA LEU A 23 12.77 33.00 -7.83
C LEU A 23 12.11 31.94 -6.97
N VAL A 24 11.15 32.33 -6.10
CA VAL A 24 10.39 31.39 -5.27
C VAL A 24 9.52 30.46 -6.13
N VAL A 25 8.86 30.99 -7.15
CA VAL A 25 8.05 30.19 -8.07
C VAL A 25 8.91 29.21 -8.86
N VAL A 26 10.04 29.65 -9.40
CA VAL A 26 10.97 28.78 -10.15
C VAL A 26 11.56 27.69 -9.24
N THR A 27 12.01 28.05 -8.04
CA THR A 27 12.54 27.05 -7.08
C THR A 27 11.45 26.09 -6.61
N GLY A 28 10.21 26.53 -6.42
CA GLY A 28 9.07 25.67 -6.08
C GLY A 28 8.74 24.68 -7.20
N ILE A 29 8.74 25.13 -8.46
CA ILE A 29 8.49 24.26 -9.62
C ILE A 29 9.63 23.26 -9.80
N VAL A 30 10.88 23.69 -9.70
CA VAL A 30 12.06 22.80 -9.78
C VAL A 30 12.01 21.76 -8.66
N PHE A 31 11.74 22.15 -7.43
CA PHE A 31 11.63 21.23 -6.30
C PHE A 31 10.47 20.25 -6.46
N SER A 32 9.33 20.69 -7.02
CA SER A 32 8.19 19.81 -7.31
C SER A 32 8.49 18.78 -8.40
N LEU A 33 9.24 19.18 -9.45
CA LEU A 33 9.55 18.30 -10.58
C LEU A 33 10.69 17.30 -10.26
N PHE A 34 11.71 17.73 -9.51
CA PHE A 34 12.86 16.88 -9.19
C PHE A 34 12.74 16.15 -7.85
N GLY A 35 12.00 16.69 -6.90
CA GLY A 35 11.83 16.08 -5.58
C GLY A 35 10.92 14.83 -5.57
N GLN A 36 10.00 14.70 -6.54
CA GLN A 36 9.13 13.52 -6.63
C GLN A 36 9.84 12.31 -7.26
N THR A 37 10.68 12.54 -8.27
CA THR A 37 11.42 11.47 -8.94
C THR A 37 12.44 10.79 -8.00
N ASP A 38 13.13 11.57 -7.17
CA ASP A 38 14.15 11.03 -6.27
C ASP A 38 13.57 10.16 -5.15
N LYS A 39 12.40 10.54 -4.60
CA LYS A 39 11.75 9.78 -3.52
C LYS A 39 11.22 8.43 -4.01
N THR A 40 10.60 8.40 -5.19
CA THR A 40 10.08 7.16 -5.78
C THR A 40 11.21 6.20 -6.13
N THR A 41 12.26 6.68 -6.77
CA THR A 41 13.42 5.87 -7.17
C THR A 41 14.16 5.31 -5.95
N ALA A 42 14.40 6.10 -4.92
CA ALA A 42 15.08 5.65 -3.70
C ALA A 42 14.27 4.59 -2.96
N SER A 43 12.95 4.73 -2.87
CA SER A 43 12.07 3.77 -2.20
C SER A 43 11.99 2.43 -2.94
N LEU A 44 11.88 2.42 -4.27
CA LEU A 44 11.84 1.19 -5.06
C LEU A 44 13.21 0.47 -5.13
N ALA A 45 14.31 1.15 -4.86
CA ALA A 45 15.63 0.52 -4.79
C ALA A 45 15.72 -0.57 -3.70
N SER A 46 14.95 -0.44 -2.62
CA SER A 46 14.88 -1.48 -1.58
C SER A 46 14.29 -2.81 -2.04
N LEU A 47 13.69 -2.85 -3.23
CA LEU A 47 13.14 -4.08 -3.83
C LEU A 47 14.15 -4.89 -4.64
N ASP A 48 15.39 -4.42 -4.84
CA ASP A 48 16.38 -5.07 -5.72
C ASP A 48 16.74 -6.53 -5.32
N GLY A 49 16.46 -6.94 -4.10
CA GLY A 49 16.63 -8.30 -3.61
C GLY A 49 15.36 -9.16 -3.63
N ILE A 50 14.20 -8.57 -3.92
CA ILE A 50 12.93 -9.29 -3.92
C ILE A 50 12.73 -9.93 -5.30
N LYS A 51 12.61 -11.27 -5.31
CA LYS A 51 12.31 -12.06 -6.52
C LYS A 51 10.99 -12.77 -6.33
N LEU A 52 10.21 -12.85 -7.42
CA LEU A 52 8.98 -13.65 -7.41
C LEU A 52 9.29 -15.10 -7.03
N LYS A 53 8.47 -15.61 -6.13
CA LYS A 53 8.37 -17.04 -5.85
C LYS A 53 7.37 -17.68 -6.82
N PRO A 54 7.28 -19.01 -6.87
CA PRO A 54 6.22 -19.67 -7.65
C PRO A 54 4.85 -19.11 -7.34
N ALA A 55 4.07 -18.88 -8.39
CA ALA A 55 2.72 -18.35 -8.28
C ALA A 55 1.84 -19.20 -7.35
N VAL A 56 1.01 -18.56 -6.56
CA VAL A 56 -0.01 -19.21 -5.73
C VAL A 56 -1.37 -18.70 -6.15
N THR A 57 -2.22 -19.61 -6.59
CA THR A 57 -3.58 -19.28 -7.01
C THR A 57 -4.40 -18.81 -5.81
N SER A 58 -5.06 -17.67 -5.97
CA SER A 58 -6.06 -17.16 -5.06
C SER A 58 -7.40 -17.02 -5.77
N THR A 59 -8.47 -16.92 -5.00
CA THR A 59 -9.82 -16.60 -5.46
C THR A 59 -10.30 -15.32 -4.81
N ILE A 60 -11.32 -14.69 -5.37
CA ILE A 60 -12.00 -13.56 -4.74
C ILE A 60 -13.26 -14.07 -4.05
N ASP A 61 -13.28 -14.03 -2.73
CA ASP A 61 -14.42 -14.45 -1.92
C ASP A 61 -15.39 -13.28 -1.72
N THR A 62 -16.34 -13.15 -2.65
CA THR A 62 -17.36 -12.07 -2.60
C THR A 62 -18.36 -12.24 -1.45
N ALA A 63 -18.54 -13.43 -0.93
CA ALA A 63 -19.41 -13.68 0.23
C ALA A 63 -18.79 -13.11 1.53
N ASN A 64 -17.47 -13.07 1.59
CA ASN A 64 -16.69 -12.52 2.69
C ASN A 64 -16.04 -11.17 2.33
N GLY A 65 -16.79 -10.27 1.70
CA GLY A 65 -16.36 -8.90 1.46
C GLY A 65 -15.29 -8.76 0.38
N SER A 66 -15.33 -9.62 -0.66
CA SER A 66 -14.38 -9.58 -1.78
C SER A 66 -12.90 -9.77 -1.37
N ALA A 67 -12.65 -10.61 -0.36
CA ALA A 67 -11.30 -10.92 0.09
C ALA A 67 -10.48 -11.68 -0.97
N ILE A 68 -9.18 -11.41 -1.02
CA ILE A 68 -8.21 -12.26 -1.74
C ILE A 68 -7.98 -13.50 -0.88
N THR A 69 -8.46 -14.65 -1.35
CA THR A 69 -8.56 -15.88 -0.56
C THR A 69 -7.64 -16.97 -1.08
N PHE A 70 -6.84 -17.53 -0.17
CA PHE A 70 -6.06 -18.74 -0.35
C PHE A 70 -6.77 -19.86 0.43
N ASP A 71 -7.65 -20.59 -0.25
CA ASP A 71 -8.35 -21.73 0.32
C ASP A 71 -7.57 -23.02 0.07
N ASN A 72 -7.03 -23.58 1.13
CA ASN A 72 -6.21 -24.79 1.11
C ASN A 72 -6.94 -26.03 1.68
N GLY A 73 -8.22 -25.87 2.06
CA GLY A 73 -8.98 -26.93 2.76
C GLY A 73 -8.43 -27.21 4.17
N ALA A 74 -7.71 -26.27 4.76
CA ALA A 74 -7.13 -26.41 6.10
C ALA A 74 -8.20 -26.19 7.19
N ALA A 75 -7.95 -26.74 8.39
CA ALA A 75 -8.83 -26.53 9.54
C ALA A 75 -8.81 -25.08 10.05
N THR A 76 -7.63 -24.44 10.00
CA THR A 76 -7.44 -23.06 10.48
C THR A 76 -7.69 -22.06 9.36
N THR A 77 -8.50 -21.04 9.63
CA THR A 77 -8.75 -19.89 8.74
C THR A 77 -8.31 -18.62 9.43
N ILE A 78 -7.53 -17.80 8.69
CA ILE A 78 -7.01 -16.52 9.17
C ILE A 78 -7.54 -15.43 8.25
N ASP A 79 -8.28 -14.46 8.79
CA ASP A 79 -8.72 -13.27 8.08
C ASP A 79 -7.86 -12.08 8.50
N VAL A 80 -7.24 -11.39 7.53
CA VAL A 80 -6.39 -10.22 7.75
C VAL A 80 -7.01 -9.01 7.08
N TRP A 81 -7.43 -8.03 7.88
CA TRP A 81 -7.99 -6.76 7.42
C TRP A 81 -6.91 -5.69 7.50
N GLU A 82 -6.54 -5.11 6.38
CA GLU A 82 -5.40 -4.21 6.29
C GLU A 82 -5.60 -3.11 5.25
N ASP A 83 -4.87 -1.98 5.39
CA ASP A 83 -4.76 -0.93 4.40
C ASP A 83 -3.27 -0.72 4.08
N SER A 84 -2.94 -0.65 2.80
CA SER A 84 -1.55 -0.55 2.31
C SER A 84 -0.82 0.73 2.77
N GLN A 85 -1.55 1.77 3.20
CA GLN A 85 -0.97 2.98 3.75
C GLN A 85 -0.82 2.95 5.27
N CYS A 86 -1.49 2.02 5.97
CA CYS A 86 -1.50 1.97 7.43
C CYS A 86 -0.13 1.56 7.99
N PRO A 87 0.55 2.42 8.79
CA PRO A 87 1.86 2.09 9.36
C PRO A 87 1.81 0.89 10.33
N VAL A 88 0.70 0.71 11.03
CA VAL A 88 0.52 -0.42 11.96
C VAL A 88 0.32 -1.73 11.19
N CYS A 89 -0.30 -1.68 9.99
CA CYS A 89 -0.36 -2.84 9.07
C CYS A 89 1.03 -3.25 8.58
N LYS A 90 1.89 -2.27 8.26
CA LYS A 90 3.29 -2.57 7.95
C LYS A 90 3.98 -3.29 9.11
N MET A 91 3.82 -2.83 10.35
CA MET A 91 4.40 -3.49 11.51
C MET A 91 3.91 -4.94 11.65
N PHE A 92 2.63 -5.21 11.39
CA PHE A 92 2.08 -6.56 11.39
C PHE A 92 2.67 -7.41 10.25
N ALA A 93 2.72 -6.88 9.03
CA ALA A 93 3.27 -7.56 7.86
C ALA A 93 4.76 -7.87 8.02
N ASP A 94 5.55 -6.94 8.54
CA ASP A 94 6.98 -7.12 8.82
C ASP A 94 7.23 -8.24 9.85
N ALA A 95 6.38 -8.32 10.89
CA ALA A 95 6.53 -9.32 11.94
C ALA A 95 6.00 -10.71 11.55
N ASN A 96 4.86 -10.78 10.85
CA ASN A 96 4.10 -12.01 10.68
C ASN A 96 3.90 -12.42 9.21
N GLY A 97 4.16 -11.53 8.24
CA GLY A 97 3.87 -11.78 6.82
C GLY A 97 4.60 -12.97 6.25
N GLN A 98 5.86 -13.21 6.65
CA GLN A 98 6.60 -14.40 6.20
C GLN A 98 6.00 -15.70 6.72
N TYR A 99 5.48 -15.70 7.93
CA TYR A 99 4.80 -16.87 8.50
C TYR A 99 3.48 -17.14 7.78
N LEU A 100 2.67 -16.12 7.53
CA LEU A 100 1.45 -16.23 6.73
C LEU A 100 1.74 -16.77 5.32
N ASP A 101 2.78 -16.25 4.64
CA ASP A 101 3.24 -16.77 3.33
C ASP A 101 3.58 -18.26 3.40
N SER A 102 4.26 -18.69 4.47
CA SER A 102 4.61 -20.10 4.66
C SER A 102 3.38 -20.99 4.88
N LEU A 103 2.43 -20.54 5.71
CA LEU A 103 1.16 -21.27 5.95
C LEU A 103 0.37 -21.49 4.67
N ILE A 104 0.31 -20.46 3.80
CA ILE A 104 -0.37 -20.55 2.51
C ILE A 104 0.34 -21.54 1.58
N ARG A 105 1.66 -21.37 1.39
CA ARG A 105 2.45 -22.21 0.45
C ARG A 105 2.56 -23.67 0.89
N GLU A 106 2.59 -23.91 2.19
CA GLU A 106 2.61 -25.24 2.79
C GLU A 106 1.21 -25.84 3.01
N LYS A 107 0.15 -25.11 2.62
CA LYS A 107 -1.26 -25.50 2.74
C LYS A 107 -1.67 -25.82 4.19
N LYS A 108 -1.11 -25.10 5.16
CA LYS A 108 -1.37 -25.31 6.60
C LYS A 108 -2.52 -24.47 7.14
N ALA A 109 -2.89 -23.39 6.45
CA ALA A 109 -4.03 -22.55 6.80
C ALA A 109 -4.74 -22.04 5.53
N ASN A 110 -6.03 -21.71 5.67
CA ASN A 110 -6.72 -20.83 4.74
C ASN A 110 -6.46 -19.40 5.18
N VAL A 111 -6.10 -18.51 4.25
CA VAL A 111 -5.85 -17.10 4.57
C VAL A 111 -6.66 -16.21 3.64
N ARG A 112 -7.36 -15.24 4.21
CA ARG A 112 -8.13 -14.23 3.49
C ARG A 112 -7.57 -12.85 3.80
N TYR A 113 -7.18 -12.12 2.75
CA TYR A 113 -6.74 -10.75 2.87
C TYR A 113 -7.85 -9.80 2.43
N HIS A 114 -8.31 -8.97 3.36
CA HIS A 114 -9.30 -7.93 3.15
C HIS A 114 -8.57 -6.60 2.98
N ILE A 115 -8.34 -6.20 1.73
CA ILE A 115 -7.55 -5.00 1.42
C ILE A 115 -8.47 -3.80 1.40
N LEU A 116 -8.34 -2.96 2.41
CA LEU A 116 -9.16 -1.78 2.63
C LEU A 116 -8.57 -0.53 1.96
N SER A 117 -9.38 0.53 1.89
CA SER A 117 -9.04 1.77 1.19
C SER A 117 -9.52 3.04 1.91
N PHE A 118 -9.65 2.99 3.24
CA PHE A 118 -10.23 4.11 3.99
C PHE A 118 -9.24 5.26 4.27
N LEU A 119 -7.94 5.06 4.02
CA LEU A 119 -6.93 6.10 4.21
C LEU A 119 -6.77 7.04 3.01
N GLY A 120 -7.63 6.93 1.99
CA GLY A 120 -7.70 7.85 0.85
C GLY A 120 -7.38 7.22 -0.50
N ASP A 121 -7.26 8.06 -1.54
CA ASP A 121 -7.15 7.63 -2.94
C ASP A 121 -5.91 6.76 -3.22
N GLU A 122 -4.84 6.94 -2.48
CA GLU A 122 -3.65 6.10 -2.62
C GLU A 122 -3.91 4.68 -2.11
N SER A 123 -4.70 4.50 -1.06
CA SER A 123 -5.15 3.19 -0.60
C SER A 123 -6.01 2.49 -1.65
N VAL A 124 -6.90 3.22 -2.32
CA VAL A 124 -7.72 2.68 -3.42
C VAL A 124 -6.82 2.15 -4.55
N ARG A 125 -5.81 2.93 -4.97
CA ARG A 125 -4.89 2.52 -6.04
C ARG A 125 -4.03 1.32 -5.63
N ALA A 126 -3.49 1.33 -4.41
CA ALA A 126 -2.68 0.23 -3.89
C ALA A 126 -3.49 -1.06 -3.74
N ALA A 127 -4.73 -0.98 -3.22
CA ALA A 127 -5.64 -2.11 -3.13
C ALA A 127 -6.01 -2.65 -4.51
N ASN A 128 -6.36 -1.78 -5.49
CA ASN A 128 -6.60 -2.19 -6.87
C ASN A 128 -5.40 -2.96 -7.45
N ALA A 129 -4.18 -2.46 -7.26
CA ALA A 129 -2.96 -3.14 -7.74
C ALA A 129 -2.73 -4.49 -7.06
N SER A 130 -3.09 -4.63 -5.77
CA SER A 130 -3.04 -5.89 -5.03
C SER A 130 -3.97 -6.95 -5.63
N PHE A 131 -5.20 -6.58 -5.97
CA PHE A 131 -6.13 -7.46 -6.70
C PHE A 131 -5.61 -7.82 -8.10
N CYS A 132 -4.99 -6.87 -8.81
CA CYS A 132 -4.37 -7.14 -10.11
C CYS A 132 -3.21 -8.15 -9.99
N ALA A 133 -2.38 -8.05 -8.93
CA ALA A 133 -1.33 -9.01 -8.67
C ALA A 133 -1.88 -10.40 -8.27
N ALA A 134 -3.04 -10.44 -7.61
CA ALA A 134 -3.75 -11.69 -7.31
C ALA A 134 -4.19 -12.42 -8.58
N ASP A 135 -4.68 -11.72 -9.60
CA ASP A 135 -5.03 -12.30 -10.91
C ASP A 135 -3.83 -12.93 -11.63
N GLU A 136 -2.60 -12.49 -11.32
CA GLU A 136 -1.35 -13.05 -11.83
C GLU A 136 -0.79 -14.17 -10.92
N GLY A 137 -1.47 -14.51 -9.82
CA GLY A 137 -0.98 -15.45 -8.81
C GLY A 137 0.23 -14.92 -8.01
N GLN A 138 0.46 -13.63 -8.01
CA GLN A 138 1.65 -12.98 -7.42
C GLN A 138 1.32 -12.06 -6.24
N TYR A 139 0.13 -12.20 -5.67
CA TYR A 139 -0.31 -11.36 -4.55
C TYR A 139 0.68 -11.36 -3.37
N LEU A 140 1.17 -12.54 -2.96
CA LEU A 140 2.02 -12.65 -1.76
C LEU A 140 3.34 -11.88 -1.89
N ASP A 141 3.99 -11.95 -3.05
CA ASP A 141 5.22 -11.20 -3.30
C ASP A 141 4.94 -9.71 -3.51
N PHE A 142 3.80 -9.35 -4.11
CA PHE A 142 3.34 -7.97 -4.25
C PHE A 142 3.00 -7.35 -2.89
N HIS A 143 2.31 -8.07 -2.03
CA HIS A 143 2.01 -7.68 -0.65
C HIS A 143 3.29 -7.39 0.15
N LYS A 144 4.28 -8.28 0.06
CA LYS A 144 5.59 -8.06 0.66
C LYS A 144 6.27 -6.79 0.12
N ALA A 145 6.21 -6.58 -1.19
CA ALA A 145 6.82 -5.42 -1.83
C ALA A 145 6.14 -4.11 -1.40
N ILE A 146 4.81 -4.07 -1.34
CA ILE A 146 4.05 -2.88 -0.94
C ILE A 146 4.48 -2.41 0.45
N TYR A 147 4.55 -3.32 1.43
CA TYR A 147 4.96 -2.95 2.78
C TYR A 147 6.47 -2.67 2.91
N ALA A 148 7.31 -3.30 2.09
CA ALA A 148 8.75 -3.02 2.09
C ALA A 148 9.08 -1.58 1.69
N VAL A 149 8.27 -0.98 0.79
CA VAL A 149 8.48 0.38 0.28
C VAL A 149 7.40 1.38 0.73
N GLN A 150 6.57 1.01 1.71
CA GLN A 150 5.50 1.89 2.20
C GLN A 150 6.05 3.26 2.58
N SER A 151 5.40 4.32 2.10
CA SER A 151 5.71 5.70 2.51
C SER A 151 5.44 5.89 4.01
N THR A 152 6.28 6.67 4.67
CA THR A 152 6.07 7.07 6.06
C THR A 152 4.99 8.14 6.23
N VAL A 153 4.50 8.70 5.10
CA VAL A 153 3.45 9.71 5.06
C VAL A 153 2.30 9.21 4.20
N GLU A 154 1.12 9.16 4.77
CA GLU A 154 -0.12 8.82 4.06
C GLU A 154 -0.46 9.89 3.03
N ASN A 155 -1.01 9.49 1.90
CA ASN A 155 -1.40 10.38 0.78
C ASN A 155 -0.28 11.32 0.32
N SER A 156 0.95 10.80 0.31
CA SER A 156 2.16 11.53 -0.10
C SER A 156 2.35 11.68 -1.62
N GLY A 157 1.48 11.08 -2.42
CA GLY A 157 1.62 10.94 -3.87
C GLY A 157 2.43 9.70 -4.29
N PHE A 158 2.93 8.89 -3.33
CA PHE A 158 3.79 7.75 -3.61
C PHE A 158 3.06 6.64 -4.37
N TRP A 159 1.86 6.25 -3.94
CA TRP A 159 1.06 5.21 -4.59
C TRP A 159 0.31 5.72 -5.82
N SER A 160 1.05 6.25 -6.81
CA SER A 160 0.52 6.48 -8.14
C SER A 160 0.39 5.15 -8.91
N ASN A 161 -0.49 5.10 -9.93
CA ASN A 161 -0.57 3.92 -10.81
C ASN A 161 0.78 3.60 -11.46
N GLN A 162 1.55 4.63 -11.85
CA GLN A 162 2.89 4.46 -12.41
C GLN A 162 3.83 3.78 -11.41
N THR A 163 3.90 4.27 -10.17
CA THR A 163 4.74 3.67 -9.11
C THR A 163 4.37 2.21 -8.84
N LEU A 164 3.07 1.90 -8.80
CA LEU A 164 2.58 0.54 -8.57
C LEU A 164 2.92 -0.41 -9.71
N VAL A 165 2.84 0.05 -10.97
CA VAL A 165 3.28 -0.72 -12.15
C VAL A 165 4.79 -0.93 -12.14
N GLU A 166 5.58 0.12 -11.85
CA GLU A 166 7.04 0.03 -11.74
C GLU A 166 7.47 -0.92 -10.62
N MET A 167 6.78 -0.88 -9.47
CA MET A 167 6.99 -1.81 -8.36
C MET A 167 6.74 -3.26 -8.80
N GLY A 168 5.61 -3.52 -9.49
CA GLY A 168 5.31 -4.84 -10.04
C GLY A 168 6.40 -5.32 -10.99
N LYS A 169 6.80 -4.48 -11.96
CA LYS A 169 7.90 -4.79 -12.90
C LYS A 169 9.22 -5.09 -12.19
N LYS A 170 9.54 -4.33 -11.15
CA LYS A 170 10.79 -4.48 -10.38
C LYS A 170 10.87 -5.81 -9.65
N ILE A 171 9.77 -6.33 -9.13
CA ILE A 171 9.72 -7.67 -8.51
C ILE A 171 9.51 -8.79 -9.54
N GLY A 172 9.24 -8.49 -10.80
CA GLY A 172 9.13 -9.45 -11.91
C GLY A 172 7.71 -9.65 -12.48
N ILE A 173 6.68 -8.90 -12.06
CA ILE A 173 5.36 -8.91 -12.70
C ILE A 173 5.42 -8.01 -13.94
N THR A 174 5.66 -8.61 -15.10
CA THR A 174 5.91 -7.86 -16.35
C THR A 174 4.79 -8.00 -17.38
N SER A 175 3.65 -8.61 -17.01
CA SER A 175 2.54 -8.81 -17.93
C SER A 175 1.83 -7.48 -18.26
N THR A 176 1.43 -7.32 -19.52
CA THR A 176 0.59 -6.19 -19.95
C THR A 176 -0.78 -6.23 -19.26
N LYS A 177 -1.27 -7.43 -18.92
CA LYS A 177 -2.53 -7.61 -18.19
C LYS A 177 -2.48 -6.95 -16.81
N PHE A 178 -1.38 -7.11 -16.08
CA PHE A 178 -1.18 -6.43 -14.79
C PHE A 178 -1.13 -4.92 -14.96
N GLU A 179 -0.31 -4.42 -15.91
CA GLU A 179 -0.18 -2.99 -16.19
C GLU A 179 -1.52 -2.35 -16.56
N ASP A 180 -2.28 -2.97 -17.46
CA ASP A 180 -3.60 -2.54 -17.88
C ASP A 180 -4.60 -2.54 -16.70
N CYS A 181 -4.59 -3.59 -15.88
CA CYS A 181 -5.46 -3.71 -14.72
C CYS A 181 -5.21 -2.58 -13.72
N VAL A 182 -3.94 -2.30 -13.40
CA VAL A 182 -3.56 -1.23 -12.47
C VAL A 182 -3.94 0.14 -13.02
N THR A 183 -3.59 0.43 -14.27
CA THR A 183 -3.78 1.76 -14.88
C THR A 183 -5.25 2.08 -15.11
N LYS A 184 -6.07 1.08 -15.45
CA LYS A 184 -7.52 1.23 -15.69
C LYS A 184 -8.35 1.18 -14.41
N GLY A 185 -7.77 0.86 -13.26
CA GLY A 185 -8.53 0.70 -12.00
C GLY A 185 -9.51 -0.47 -12.05
N SER A 186 -9.16 -1.58 -12.72
CA SER A 186 -10.11 -2.64 -13.10
C SER A 186 -10.70 -3.41 -11.92
N LYS A 187 -10.23 -3.19 -10.69
CA LYS A 187 -10.65 -3.88 -9.47
C LYS A 187 -11.23 -2.93 -8.41
N VAL A 188 -11.45 -1.66 -8.74
CA VAL A 188 -11.93 -0.66 -7.77
C VAL A 188 -13.27 -1.06 -7.14
N ASP A 189 -14.17 -1.70 -7.89
CA ASP A 189 -15.44 -2.21 -7.34
C ASP A 189 -15.23 -3.27 -6.25
N LEU A 190 -14.21 -4.14 -6.38
CA LEU A 190 -13.85 -5.11 -5.35
C LEU A 190 -13.26 -4.43 -4.12
N VAL A 191 -12.44 -3.39 -4.32
CA VAL A 191 -11.87 -2.57 -3.25
C VAL A 191 -12.99 -1.90 -2.44
N GLN A 192 -13.97 -1.32 -3.13
CA GLN A 192 -15.11 -0.67 -2.48
C GLN A 192 -15.94 -1.70 -1.71
N ALA A 193 -16.29 -2.84 -2.31
CA ALA A 193 -17.04 -3.90 -1.66
C ALA A 193 -16.33 -4.42 -0.39
N ASN A 194 -14.99 -4.49 -0.42
CA ASN A 194 -14.19 -4.89 0.74
C ASN A 194 -14.31 -3.85 1.88
N SER A 195 -14.13 -2.57 1.56
CA SER A 195 -14.25 -1.49 2.54
C SER A 195 -15.67 -1.37 3.12
N ASP A 196 -16.70 -1.52 2.30
CA ASP A 196 -18.10 -1.46 2.74
C ASP A 196 -18.46 -2.63 3.68
N SER A 197 -17.74 -3.75 3.57
CA SER A 197 -17.98 -4.93 4.40
C SER A 197 -17.45 -4.82 5.84
N MET A 198 -16.56 -3.88 6.15
CA MET A 198 -15.94 -3.72 7.47
C MET A 198 -16.94 -3.79 8.63
N SER A 199 -18.01 -3.02 8.56
CA SER A 199 -19.03 -2.95 9.62
C SER A 199 -19.76 -4.28 9.82
N LYS A 200 -20.01 -5.03 8.74
CA LYS A 200 -20.63 -6.35 8.77
C LYS A 200 -19.80 -7.35 9.57
N PHE A 201 -18.47 -7.23 9.49
CA PHE A 201 -17.53 -8.11 10.20
C PHE A 201 -17.01 -7.52 11.52
N GLY A 202 -17.57 -6.39 11.98
CA GLY A 202 -17.19 -5.76 13.24
C GLY A 202 -15.76 -5.17 13.22
N VAL A 203 -15.24 -4.87 12.02
CA VAL A 203 -13.91 -4.27 11.84
C VAL A 203 -14.01 -2.76 12.00
N GLN A 204 -13.23 -2.19 12.92
CA GLN A 204 -13.24 -0.76 13.25
C GLN A 204 -11.92 -0.06 12.91
N GLY A 205 -10.90 -0.81 12.48
CA GLY A 205 -9.58 -0.31 12.15
C GLY A 205 -8.64 -1.40 11.68
N THR A 206 -7.43 -1.02 11.31
CA THR A 206 -6.42 -1.94 10.76
C THR A 206 -5.09 -1.86 11.53
N PRO A 207 -4.33 -2.95 11.57
CA PRO A 207 -4.78 -4.28 11.14
C PRO A 207 -5.80 -4.87 12.13
N THR A 208 -6.79 -5.60 11.60
CA THR A 208 -7.63 -6.48 12.41
C THR A 208 -7.45 -7.90 11.90
N VAL A 209 -7.21 -8.85 12.79
CA VAL A 209 -6.98 -10.25 12.43
C VAL A 209 -7.98 -11.13 13.16
N PHE A 210 -8.58 -12.08 12.43
CA PHE A 210 -9.40 -13.13 13.03
C PHE A 210 -8.73 -14.47 12.78
N ILE A 211 -8.79 -15.36 13.77
CA ILE A 211 -8.38 -16.76 13.66
C ILE A 211 -9.62 -17.59 13.97
N ASN A 212 -10.05 -18.40 13.00
CA ASN A 212 -11.31 -19.17 13.07
C ASN A 212 -12.53 -18.32 13.51
N GLY A 213 -12.62 -17.08 12.98
CA GLY A 213 -13.70 -16.15 13.26
C GLY A 213 -13.59 -15.42 14.62
N LYS A 214 -12.59 -15.74 15.44
CA LYS A 214 -12.34 -15.05 16.70
C LYS A 214 -11.28 -13.99 16.51
N LYS A 215 -11.56 -12.74 16.89
CA LYS A 215 -10.62 -11.65 16.82
C LYS A 215 -9.38 -11.94 17.67
N TRP A 216 -8.21 -11.88 17.05
CA TRP A 216 -6.94 -11.98 17.73
C TRP A 216 -6.54 -10.64 18.32
N GLU A 217 -6.25 -10.64 19.61
CA GLU A 217 -5.78 -9.47 20.34
C GLU A 217 -4.35 -9.73 20.81
N ARG A 218 -3.42 -8.87 20.39
CA ARG A 218 -2.04 -8.93 20.90
C ARG A 218 -1.98 -8.54 22.37
N THR A 219 -1.12 -9.18 23.13
CA THR A 219 -0.93 -8.89 24.56
C THR A 219 0.13 -7.81 24.80
N GLN A 220 0.93 -7.48 23.78
CA GLN A 220 2.02 -6.51 23.82
C GLN A 220 1.79 -5.34 22.88
N ASN A 221 2.53 -4.25 23.05
CA ASN A 221 2.45 -3.08 22.16
C ASN A 221 3.02 -3.35 20.75
N ALA A 222 3.92 -4.34 20.62
CA ALA A 222 4.47 -4.79 19.34
C ALA A 222 3.75 -6.04 18.83
N PHE A 223 3.85 -6.32 17.52
CA PHE A 223 3.50 -7.61 16.97
C PHE A 223 4.65 -8.58 17.17
N VAL A 224 4.41 -9.68 17.89
CA VAL A 224 5.39 -10.71 18.20
C VAL A 224 5.03 -11.99 17.47
N LEU A 225 5.96 -12.49 16.65
CA LEU A 225 5.73 -13.67 15.82
C LEU A 225 5.34 -14.91 16.65
N ASP A 226 6.00 -15.15 17.78
CA ASP A 226 5.73 -16.34 18.59
C ASP A 226 4.35 -16.27 19.26
N GLU A 227 3.88 -15.07 19.63
CA GLU A 227 2.52 -14.85 20.12
C GLU A 227 1.47 -15.15 19.03
N PHE A 228 1.73 -14.68 17.80
CA PHE A 228 0.84 -14.93 16.68
C PHE A 228 0.81 -16.42 16.29
N LYS A 229 1.97 -17.08 16.25
CA LYS A 229 2.08 -18.53 16.01
C LYS A 229 1.29 -19.33 17.03
N ALA A 230 1.48 -19.05 18.31
CA ALA A 230 0.76 -19.74 19.38
C ALA A 230 -0.76 -19.58 19.24
N ALA A 231 -1.24 -18.39 18.84
CA ALA A 231 -2.65 -18.14 18.60
C ALA A 231 -3.19 -18.95 17.39
N VAL A 232 -2.42 -19.04 16.29
CA VAL A 232 -2.79 -19.83 15.10
C VAL A 232 -2.80 -21.33 15.39
N GLU A 233 -1.86 -21.82 16.21
CA GLU A 233 -1.76 -23.23 16.58
C GLU A 233 -2.83 -23.66 17.61
N ALA A 234 -3.35 -22.70 18.38
CA ALA A 234 -4.41 -22.96 19.37
C ALA A 234 -5.84 -22.92 18.79
N GLY A 235 -6.01 -22.34 17.60
CA GLY A 235 -7.32 -22.21 16.90
C GLY A 235 -7.53 -23.30 15.91
#